data_3e4d167c90f785f88aa02c050980a390
#
_entry.id   3e4d167c90f785f88aa02c050980a390
#
_cell.length_a   1.000
_cell.length_b   1.000
_cell.length_c   1.000
_cell.angle_alpha   90.00
_cell.angle_beta   90.00
_cell.angle_gamma   90.00
#
_symmetry.space_group_name_H-M   'P 1'
#
loop_
_entity.id
_entity.type
_entity.pdbx_description
1 polymer ?
#
loop_
_entity_poly.entity_id
_entity_poly.type
_entity_poly.pdbx_seq_one_letter_code
_entity_poly.pdbx_strand_id
1 'polypeptide(L)'
;MKNIKYIKIIGLHVLIGFAIFVLPVLSKVYFIGIFVFYTHAIFEAKPSQRALKVLIGCSYVVGAEVFLRMTNGNFLYEASKYLVILFCLIGIFKVPHNKQPISYIFYIFLLIPGILIAGFNMSEQTNIRTAIAFNLSGPVCLGIVAVFCYKRKISYQNIHKILFSMALPLVSTVTYLFFFTPVIRDTITGTGSNFAASGGFGPNQVSTVLGIGMFVFSVRFFMMSSSLMLKLLNAFLIAVMSFRGIVTFSRGGIITALIMIVAFLYFYFNKVNTKAKFRISRMFFLFAGIGLLIWLFSSIQTTGLIDKRYANQDALGREKADLSTGRSDLVSFEIGEFLKNPVLGVGVGKIKELRLASEGIYAASHNEVSRILSEHGLFGVLAMLILLITPLVYRIKNRSNIFFFSCYIFWFLTINHSSMRIAAPAFIYGLCMLDVQYRNKRKPIMKKAKLVKQI
;
A
#
# COMPACT_ATOMS: atom_id res chain seq x y z
N MET A 1 -17.43 18.18 18.25
CA MET A 1 -16.88 16.92 18.81
C MET A 1 -16.11 16.07 17.79
N LYS A 2 -16.65 15.76 16.59
CA LYS A 2 -15.92 14.89 15.61
C LYS A 2 -14.59 15.48 15.11
N ASN A 3 -14.51 16.79 14.90
CA ASN A 3 -13.30 17.46 14.42
C ASN A 3 -12.18 17.44 15.45
N ILE A 4 -12.50 17.66 16.73
CA ILE A 4 -11.53 17.63 17.84
C ILE A 4 -10.92 16.24 18.00
N LYS A 5 -11.73 15.17 17.90
CA LYS A 5 -11.22 13.79 17.94
C LYS A 5 -10.25 13.49 16.80
N TYR A 6 -10.55 13.99 15.59
CA TYR A 6 -9.66 13.83 14.43
C TYR A 6 -8.29 14.48 14.67
N ILE A 7 -8.30 15.74 15.13
CA ILE A 7 -7.06 16.50 15.40
C ILE A 7 -6.24 15.82 16.52
N LYS A 8 -6.91 15.39 17.62
CA LYS A 8 -6.23 14.68 18.71
C LYS A 8 -5.56 13.39 18.25
N ILE A 9 -6.19 12.61 17.35
CA ILE A 9 -5.59 11.38 16.81
C ILE A 9 -4.40 11.69 15.90
N ILE A 10 -4.46 12.71 15.07
CA ILE A 10 -3.30 13.15 14.27
C ILE A 10 -2.17 13.62 15.18
N GLY A 11 -2.47 14.48 16.17
CA GLY A 11 -1.49 14.94 17.16
C GLY A 11 -0.83 13.79 17.94
N LEU A 12 -1.60 12.76 18.32
CA LEU A 12 -1.04 11.55 18.94
C LEU A 12 0.01 10.88 18.05
N HIS A 13 -0.23 10.77 16.72
CA HIS A 13 0.72 10.15 15.81
C HIS A 13 1.94 11.03 15.53
N VAL A 14 1.80 12.35 15.60
CA VAL A 14 2.95 13.27 15.62
C VAL A 14 3.80 13.00 16.87
N LEU A 15 3.17 12.90 18.06
CA LEU A 15 3.87 12.60 19.31
C LEU A 15 4.56 11.22 19.28
N ILE A 16 3.91 10.19 18.71
CA ILE A 16 4.52 8.86 18.54
C ILE A 16 5.77 8.95 17.66
N GLY A 17 5.69 9.64 16.52
CA GLY A 17 6.83 9.80 15.62
C GLY A 17 8.00 10.53 16.28
N PHE A 18 7.72 11.59 17.02
CA PHE A 18 8.72 12.34 17.79
C PHE A 18 9.31 11.51 18.94
N ALA A 19 8.46 10.84 19.73
CA ALA A 19 8.91 10.03 20.87
C ALA A 19 9.85 8.89 20.43
N ILE A 20 9.54 8.21 19.32
CA ILE A 20 10.37 7.14 18.75
C ILE A 20 11.69 7.72 18.18
N PHE A 21 11.67 8.95 17.66
CA PHE A 21 12.91 9.62 17.23
C PHE A 21 13.84 9.87 18.44
N VAL A 22 13.29 10.35 19.57
CA VAL A 22 14.08 10.64 20.79
C VAL A 22 14.51 9.36 21.49
N LEU A 23 13.63 8.35 21.56
CA LEU A 23 13.85 7.08 22.26
C LEU A 23 13.53 5.89 21.33
N PRO A 24 14.48 5.42 20.52
CA PRO A 24 14.26 4.38 19.51
C PRO A 24 13.69 3.06 20.08
N VAL A 25 13.98 2.73 21.34
CA VAL A 25 13.42 1.53 22.01
C VAL A 25 11.89 1.53 22.03
N LEU A 26 11.25 2.69 22.05
CA LEU A 26 9.79 2.83 21.99
C LEU A 26 9.19 2.26 20.70
N SER A 27 9.98 2.07 19.65
CA SER A 27 9.51 1.44 18.42
C SER A 27 9.10 -0.02 18.63
N LYS A 28 9.85 -0.78 19.46
CA LYS A 28 9.48 -2.16 19.84
C LYS A 28 8.24 -2.18 20.71
N VAL A 29 8.14 -1.25 21.66
CA VAL A 29 6.94 -1.08 22.51
C VAL A 29 5.71 -0.73 21.65
N TYR A 30 5.89 0.12 20.64
CA TYR A 30 4.84 0.48 19.70
C TYR A 30 4.36 -0.74 18.88
N PHE A 31 5.27 -1.59 18.40
CA PHE A 31 4.92 -2.83 17.71
C PHE A 31 4.10 -3.78 18.60
N ILE A 32 4.56 -4.00 19.83
CA ILE A 32 3.82 -4.83 20.83
C ILE A 32 2.44 -4.22 21.11
N GLY A 33 2.39 -2.90 21.29
CA GLY A 33 1.14 -2.18 21.50
C GLY A 33 0.16 -2.35 20.34
N ILE A 34 0.61 -2.28 19.10
CA ILE A 34 -0.21 -2.57 17.90
C ILE A 34 -0.75 -4.00 17.96
N PHE A 35 0.12 -4.97 18.20
CA PHE A 35 -0.25 -6.38 18.26
C PHE A 35 -1.31 -6.64 19.31
N VAL A 36 -1.06 -6.25 20.55
CA VAL A 36 -1.96 -6.48 21.70
C VAL A 36 -3.28 -5.74 21.51
N PHE A 37 -3.23 -4.44 21.15
CA PHE A 37 -4.43 -3.63 21.00
C PHE A 37 -5.37 -4.15 19.92
N TYR A 38 -4.86 -4.47 18.72
CA TYR A 38 -5.72 -4.92 17.63
C TYR A 38 -6.17 -6.38 17.82
N THR A 39 -5.34 -7.25 18.40
CA THR A 39 -5.76 -8.59 18.78
C THR A 39 -6.92 -8.53 19.76
N HIS A 40 -6.78 -7.80 20.86
CA HIS A 40 -7.86 -7.59 21.83
C HIS A 40 -9.11 -6.99 21.15
N ALA A 41 -8.96 -5.93 20.35
CA ALA A 41 -10.08 -5.29 19.67
C ALA A 41 -10.82 -6.21 18.67
N ILE A 42 -10.15 -7.20 18.10
CA ILE A 42 -10.77 -8.20 17.20
C ILE A 42 -11.56 -9.24 18.00
N PHE A 43 -11.00 -9.71 19.11
CA PHE A 43 -11.65 -10.73 19.92
C PHE A 43 -12.89 -10.20 20.67
N GLU A 44 -12.81 -9.00 21.24
CA GLU A 44 -13.90 -8.33 21.95
C GLU A 44 -14.99 -7.77 21.02
N ALA A 45 -14.73 -7.71 19.72
CA ALA A 45 -15.68 -7.15 18.77
C ALA A 45 -16.95 -8.04 18.66
N LYS A 46 -18.11 -7.38 18.66
CA LYS A 46 -19.39 -8.04 18.31
C LYS A 46 -19.27 -8.68 16.93
N PRO A 47 -19.88 -9.86 16.69
CA PRO A 47 -19.75 -10.56 15.40
C PRO A 47 -19.98 -9.70 14.17
N SER A 48 -20.96 -8.78 14.20
CA SER A 48 -21.29 -7.87 13.11
C SER A 48 -20.21 -6.80 12.83
N GLN A 49 -19.33 -6.53 13.77
CA GLN A 49 -18.27 -5.52 13.66
C GLN A 49 -16.88 -6.14 13.54
N ARG A 50 -16.73 -7.43 13.79
CA ARG A 50 -15.42 -8.10 13.85
C ARG A 50 -14.67 -8.01 12.53
N ALA A 51 -15.34 -8.21 11.39
CA ALA A 51 -14.73 -8.03 10.07
C ALA A 51 -14.13 -6.63 9.87
N LEU A 52 -14.83 -5.60 10.33
CA LEU A 52 -14.33 -4.23 10.28
C LEU A 52 -13.11 -4.04 11.17
N LYS A 53 -13.09 -4.65 12.37
CA LYS A 53 -11.94 -4.55 13.28
C LYS A 53 -10.70 -5.23 12.72
N VAL A 54 -10.87 -6.40 12.06
CA VAL A 54 -9.79 -7.07 11.33
C VAL A 54 -9.23 -6.15 10.24
N LEU A 55 -10.08 -5.57 9.38
CA LEU A 55 -9.63 -4.67 8.32
C LEU A 55 -8.95 -3.40 8.85
N ILE A 56 -9.44 -2.83 9.96
CA ILE A 56 -8.83 -1.67 10.61
C ILE A 56 -7.45 -2.04 11.18
N GLY A 57 -7.33 -3.20 11.83
CA GLY A 57 -6.05 -3.67 12.38
C GLY A 57 -5.03 -3.93 11.28
N CYS A 58 -5.40 -4.69 10.24
CA CYS A 58 -4.53 -4.91 9.08
C CYS A 58 -4.11 -3.59 8.42
N SER A 59 -5.05 -2.68 8.24
CA SER A 59 -4.81 -1.37 7.64
C SER A 59 -3.79 -0.54 8.45
N TYR A 60 -3.91 -0.54 9.76
CA TYR A 60 -2.97 0.15 10.64
C TYR A 60 -1.57 -0.46 10.59
N VAL A 61 -1.48 -1.80 10.64
CA VAL A 61 -0.20 -2.51 10.50
C VAL A 61 0.49 -2.19 9.18
N VAL A 62 -0.26 -2.18 8.07
CA VAL A 62 0.24 -1.80 6.75
C VAL A 62 0.81 -0.38 6.74
N GLY A 63 0.13 0.57 7.37
CA GLY A 63 0.64 1.93 7.50
C GLY A 63 1.88 2.03 8.41
N ALA A 64 1.99 1.18 9.43
CA ALA A 64 3.09 1.20 10.38
C ALA A 64 4.34 0.44 9.91
N GLU A 65 4.22 -0.48 8.95
CA GLU A 65 5.28 -1.43 8.58
C GLU A 65 6.60 -0.76 8.23
N VAL A 66 6.60 0.23 7.34
CA VAL A 66 7.83 0.91 6.91
C VAL A 66 8.44 1.71 8.05
N PHE A 67 7.61 2.36 8.85
CA PHE A 67 8.06 3.08 10.05
C PHE A 67 8.73 2.15 11.07
N LEU A 68 8.12 1.00 11.35
CA LEU A 68 8.68 0.00 12.26
C LEU A 68 9.98 -0.62 11.73
N ARG A 69 10.11 -0.83 10.42
CA ARG A 69 11.35 -1.30 9.81
C ARG A 69 12.45 -0.24 9.87
N MET A 70 12.12 1.01 9.57
CA MET A 70 13.01 2.17 9.61
C MET A 70 13.59 2.39 11.01
N THR A 71 12.79 2.14 12.05
CA THR A 71 13.14 2.39 13.46
C THR A 71 13.52 1.11 14.22
N ASN A 72 13.75 -0.02 13.52
CA ASN A 72 14.06 -1.34 14.09
C ASN A 72 13.04 -1.82 15.14
N GLY A 73 11.77 -1.46 14.97
CA GLY A 73 10.67 -1.86 15.85
C GLY A 73 10.17 -3.28 15.62
N ASN A 74 10.36 -3.84 14.42
CA ASN A 74 9.97 -5.21 14.12
C ASN A 74 10.92 -6.22 14.75
N PHE A 75 10.39 -7.30 15.36
CA PHE A 75 11.20 -8.42 15.88
C PHE A 75 11.75 -9.31 14.77
N LEU A 76 11.01 -9.43 13.66
CA LEU A 76 11.42 -10.12 12.44
C LEU A 76 11.23 -9.17 11.26
N TYR A 77 12.05 -9.29 10.24
CA TYR A 77 11.96 -8.41 9.07
C TYR A 77 10.55 -8.41 8.45
N GLU A 78 9.89 -9.57 8.40
CA GLU A 78 8.57 -9.78 7.81
C GLU A 78 7.41 -9.73 8.83
N ALA A 79 7.67 -9.35 10.10
CA ALA A 79 6.70 -9.41 11.19
C ALA A 79 5.37 -8.69 10.88
N SER A 80 5.42 -7.56 10.21
CA SER A 80 4.19 -6.82 9.84
C SER A 80 3.34 -7.58 8.84
N LYS A 81 3.93 -8.26 7.86
CA LYS A 81 3.19 -9.13 6.93
C LYS A 81 2.56 -10.30 7.66
N TYR A 82 3.32 -10.95 8.57
CA TYR A 82 2.79 -12.05 9.38
C TYR A 82 1.64 -11.60 10.28
N LEU A 83 1.69 -10.38 10.80
CA LEU A 83 0.61 -9.83 11.61
C LEU A 83 -0.67 -9.57 10.78
N VAL A 84 -0.52 -9.07 9.55
CA VAL A 84 -1.65 -8.94 8.60
C VAL A 84 -2.24 -10.30 8.27
N ILE A 85 -1.40 -11.31 8.00
CA ILE A 85 -1.83 -12.70 7.77
C ILE A 85 -2.59 -13.23 8.99
N LEU A 86 -2.05 -13.09 10.18
CA LEU A 86 -2.66 -13.54 11.43
C LEU A 86 -4.05 -12.92 11.64
N PHE A 87 -4.17 -11.60 11.50
CA PHE A 87 -5.46 -10.94 11.67
C PHE A 87 -6.49 -11.38 10.64
N CYS A 88 -6.07 -11.57 9.38
CA CYS A 88 -6.97 -12.10 8.34
C CYS A 88 -7.37 -13.55 8.62
N LEU A 89 -6.46 -14.41 9.08
CA LEU A 89 -6.78 -15.79 9.48
C LEU A 89 -7.77 -15.82 10.64
N ILE A 90 -7.54 -15.05 11.71
CA ILE A 90 -8.51 -14.89 12.79
C ILE A 90 -9.88 -14.46 12.22
N GLY A 91 -9.86 -13.52 11.27
CA GLY A 91 -11.07 -13.07 10.58
C GLY A 91 -11.77 -14.16 9.77
N ILE A 92 -11.02 -14.99 9.05
CA ILE A 92 -11.57 -16.12 8.27
C ILE A 92 -12.28 -17.12 9.20
N PHE A 93 -11.65 -17.48 10.32
CA PHE A 93 -12.22 -18.45 11.25
C PHE A 93 -13.35 -17.89 12.14
N LYS A 94 -13.30 -16.61 12.52
CA LYS A 94 -14.25 -16.01 13.48
C LYS A 94 -15.40 -15.23 12.84
N VAL A 95 -15.35 -14.96 11.52
CA VAL A 95 -16.37 -14.18 10.82
C VAL A 95 -16.97 -14.99 9.68
N PRO A 96 -18.22 -15.45 9.81
CA PRO A 96 -18.90 -16.20 8.75
C PRO A 96 -18.85 -15.46 7.41
N HIS A 97 -18.64 -16.21 6.35
CA HIS A 97 -18.61 -15.69 5.00
C HIS A 97 -19.26 -16.65 4.01
N ASN A 98 -20.35 -16.20 3.37
CA ASN A 98 -21.19 -17.04 2.50
C ASN A 98 -20.67 -17.12 1.05
N LYS A 99 -19.52 -16.50 0.74
CA LYS A 99 -18.96 -16.47 -0.61
C LYS A 99 -17.63 -17.22 -0.63
N GLN A 100 -17.55 -18.24 -1.47
CA GLN A 100 -16.34 -19.04 -1.56
C GLN A 100 -15.30 -18.35 -2.44
N PRO A 101 -14.11 -18.04 -1.93
CA PRO A 101 -13.02 -17.37 -2.66
C PRO A 101 -12.15 -18.39 -3.42
N ILE A 102 -12.76 -19.30 -4.18
CA ILE A 102 -12.09 -20.44 -4.82
C ILE A 102 -10.87 -20.00 -5.65
N SER A 103 -11.00 -18.93 -6.43
CA SER A 103 -9.88 -18.40 -7.23
C SER A 103 -8.65 -18.07 -6.40
N TYR A 104 -8.84 -17.48 -5.20
CA TYR A 104 -7.71 -17.10 -4.33
C TYR A 104 -7.17 -18.25 -3.50
N ILE A 105 -8.01 -19.24 -3.17
CA ILE A 105 -7.55 -20.50 -2.60
C ILE A 105 -6.69 -21.24 -3.62
N PHE A 106 -7.14 -21.33 -4.87
CA PHE A 106 -6.37 -21.94 -5.95
C PHE A 106 -5.06 -21.15 -6.21
N TYR A 107 -5.09 -19.81 -6.18
CA TYR A 107 -3.88 -18.99 -6.25
C TYR A 107 -2.84 -19.40 -5.20
N ILE A 108 -3.25 -19.61 -3.94
CA ILE A 108 -2.33 -20.01 -2.87
C ILE A 108 -1.73 -21.40 -3.17
N PHE A 109 -2.54 -22.34 -3.68
CA PHE A 109 -2.05 -23.67 -4.07
C PHE A 109 -1.04 -23.61 -5.22
N LEU A 110 -1.19 -22.69 -6.17
CA LEU A 110 -0.24 -22.49 -7.28
C LEU A 110 1.15 -22.03 -6.83
N LEU A 111 1.30 -21.52 -5.61
CA LEU A 111 2.61 -21.12 -5.06
C LEU A 111 3.37 -22.33 -4.46
N ILE A 112 2.71 -23.44 -4.16
CA ILE A 112 3.31 -24.60 -3.47
C ILE A 112 4.42 -25.28 -4.30
N PRO A 113 4.24 -25.56 -5.62
CA PRO A 113 5.27 -26.21 -6.41
C PRO A 113 6.62 -25.49 -6.37
N GLY A 114 6.63 -24.15 -6.48
CA GLY A 114 7.84 -23.36 -6.42
C GLY A 114 8.58 -23.46 -5.07
N ILE A 115 7.87 -23.72 -3.97
CA ILE A 115 8.47 -23.97 -2.64
C ILE A 115 9.19 -25.33 -2.66
N LEU A 116 8.54 -26.37 -3.19
CA LEU A 116 9.11 -27.71 -3.27
C LEU A 116 10.37 -27.71 -4.13
N ILE A 117 10.30 -27.07 -5.31
CA ILE A 117 11.45 -26.96 -6.22
C ILE A 117 12.59 -26.18 -5.56
N ALA A 118 12.30 -25.13 -4.78
CA ALA A 118 13.34 -24.41 -4.03
C ALA A 118 14.08 -25.34 -3.05
N GLY A 119 13.38 -26.24 -2.39
CA GLY A 119 13.98 -27.21 -1.46
C GLY A 119 14.97 -28.16 -2.12
N PHE A 120 14.80 -28.48 -3.41
CA PHE A 120 15.71 -29.35 -4.16
C PHE A 120 16.85 -28.58 -4.86
N ASN A 121 16.59 -27.33 -5.29
CA ASN A 121 17.50 -26.60 -6.18
C ASN A 121 18.41 -25.60 -5.45
N MET A 122 18.09 -25.19 -4.23
CA MET A 122 18.93 -24.23 -3.49
C MET A 122 20.27 -24.84 -3.05
N SER A 123 21.32 -24.00 -3.04
CA SER A 123 22.62 -24.41 -2.52
C SER A 123 22.60 -24.56 -0.99
N GLU A 124 23.41 -25.46 -0.45
CA GLU A 124 23.55 -25.69 0.99
C GLU A 124 23.99 -24.44 1.76
N GLN A 125 24.68 -23.51 1.09
CA GLN A 125 25.15 -22.25 1.68
C GLN A 125 24.02 -21.23 1.88
N THR A 126 22.87 -21.40 1.21
CA THR A 126 21.75 -20.48 1.32
C THR A 126 20.80 -20.86 2.44
N ASN A 127 20.47 -19.93 3.33
CA ASN A 127 19.41 -20.15 4.31
C ASN A 127 18.04 -20.19 3.60
N ILE A 128 17.61 -21.41 3.27
CA ILE A 128 16.37 -21.68 2.51
C ILE A 128 15.16 -21.03 3.17
N ARG A 129 15.03 -21.09 4.50
CA ARG A 129 13.88 -20.49 5.23
C ARG A 129 13.82 -18.98 5.01
N THR A 130 14.95 -18.30 5.12
CA THR A 130 15.01 -16.84 4.92
C THR A 130 14.73 -16.47 3.46
N ALA A 131 15.27 -17.22 2.51
CA ALA A 131 15.06 -16.98 1.08
C ALA A 131 13.59 -17.16 0.69
N ILE A 132 12.95 -18.24 1.13
CA ILE A 132 11.52 -18.51 0.89
C ILE A 132 10.67 -17.46 1.60
N ALA A 133 10.91 -17.16 2.88
CA ALA A 133 10.14 -16.16 3.63
C ALA A 133 10.19 -14.78 2.99
N PHE A 134 11.36 -14.35 2.54
CA PHE A 134 11.55 -13.05 1.90
C PHE A 134 10.75 -12.91 0.59
N ASN A 135 10.75 -13.95 -0.24
CA ASN A 135 10.10 -13.91 -1.55
C ASN A 135 8.60 -14.25 -1.50
N LEU A 136 8.18 -15.11 -0.57
CA LEU A 136 6.84 -15.66 -0.55
C LEU A 136 5.88 -14.98 0.43
N SER A 137 6.40 -14.31 1.48
CA SER A 137 5.54 -13.63 2.48
C SER A 137 4.58 -12.61 1.87
N GLY A 138 4.99 -11.89 0.83
CA GLY A 138 4.13 -10.96 0.09
C GLY A 138 3.00 -11.65 -0.67
N PRO A 139 3.29 -12.59 -1.59
CA PRO A 139 2.30 -13.39 -2.31
C PRO A 139 1.31 -14.12 -1.41
N VAL A 140 1.79 -14.77 -0.34
CA VAL A 140 0.90 -15.45 0.63
C VAL A 140 0.03 -14.46 1.39
N CYS A 141 0.59 -13.32 1.82
CA CYS A 141 -0.17 -12.25 2.44
C CYS A 141 -1.29 -11.77 1.51
N LEU A 142 -1.02 -11.57 0.21
CA LEU A 142 -2.01 -11.18 -0.77
C LEU A 142 -3.12 -12.24 -0.89
N GLY A 143 -2.76 -13.51 -1.04
CA GLY A 143 -3.73 -14.59 -1.14
C GLY A 143 -4.68 -14.65 0.05
N ILE A 144 -4.15 -14.62 1.28
CA ILE A 144 -4.92 -14.66 2.53
C ILE A 144 -5.80 -13.41 2.69
N VAL A 145 -5.27 -12.22 2.41
CA VAL A 145 -6.05 -10.98 2.44
C VAL A 145 -7.16 -11.02 1.39
N ALA A 146 -6.88 -11.50 0.18
CA ALA A 146 -7.87 -11.61 -0.88
C ALA A 146 -8.98 -12.61 -0.51
N VAL A 147 -8.64 -13.77 0.06
CA VAL A 147 -9.60 -14.74 0.61
C VAL A 147 -10.51 -14.08 1.64
N PHE A 148 -9.94 -13.33 2.59
CA PHE A 148 -10.73 -12.65 3.62
C PHE A 148 -11.63 -11.56 3.05
N CYS A 149 -11.15 -10.77 2.09
CA CYS A 149 -11.86 -9.61 1.53
C CYS A 149 -12.88 -9.98 0.44
N TYR A 150 -12.79 -11.17 -0.16
CA TYR A 150 -13.56 -11.57 -1.35
C TYR A 150 -15.07 -11.37 -1.17
N LYS A 151 -15.65 -10.44 -1.92
CA LYS A 151 -17.08 -10.08 -1.90
C LYS A 151 -17.65 -9.78 -0.49
N ARG A 152 -16.80 -9.41 0.47
CA ARG A 152 -17.21 -9.04 1.83
C ARG A 152 -17.89 -7.68 1.83
N LYS A 153 -19.10 -7.63 2.38
CA LYS A 153 -19.91 -6.41 2.45
C LYS A 153 -19.36 -5.44 3.48
N ILE A 154 -19.04 -4.23 3.05
CA ILE A 154 -18.58 -3.14 3.92
C ILE A 154 -19.36 -1.87 3.58
N SER A 155 -19.82 -1.14 4.60
CA SER A 155 -20.47 0.15 4.36
C SER A 155 -19.47 1.18 3.85
N TYR A 156 -19.97 2.12 3.03
CA TYR A 156 -19.19 3.26 2.53
C TYR A 156 -18.48 4.05 3.65
N GLN A 157 -19.13 4.22 4.81
CA GLN A 157 -18.50 4.90 5.95
C GLN A 157 -17.34 4.09 6.55
N ASN A 158 -17.42 2.77 6.49
CA ASN A 158 -16.40 1.91 7.07
C ASN A 158 -15.15 1.80 6.19
N ILE A 159 -15.27 1.87 4.84
CA ILE A 159 -14.08 1.93 3.98
C ILE A 159 -13.23 3.19 4.29
N HIS A 160 -13.86 4.33 4.58
CA HIS A 160 -13.13 5.53 5.01
C HIS A 160 -12.40 5.36 6.35
N LYS A 161 -12.96 4.57 7.30
CA LYS A 161 -12.26 4.25 8.55
C LYS A 161 -11.04 3.36 8.30
N ILE A 162 -11.16 2.38 7.40
CA ILE A 162 -10.07 1.50 7.00
C ILE A 162 -8.94 2.32 6.37
N LEU A 163 -9.24 3.13 5.35
CA LEU A 163 -8.25 4.00 4.70
C LEU A 163 -7.59 4.96 5.71
N PHE A 164 -8.37 5.57 6.59
CA PHE A 164 -7.83 6.49 7.59
C PHE A 164 -6.93 5.79 8.61
N SER A 165 -7.27 4.57 9.03
CA SER A 165 -6.43 3.77 9.92
C SER A 165 -5.04 3.53 9.33
N MET A 166 -4.95 3.30 8.00
CA MET A 166 -3.68 3.12 7.30
C MET A 166 -2.84 4.42 7.25
N ALA A 167 -3.49 5.57 7.16
CA ALA A 167 -2.78 6.85 7.07
C ALA A 167 -2.25 7.35 8.43
N LEU A 168 -2.76 6.85 9.55
CA LEU A 168 -2.35 7.31 10.87
C LEU A 168 -0.87 7.08 11.18
N PRO A 169 -0.31 5.86 11.04
CA PRO A 169 1.11 5.65 11.27
C PRO A 169 2.01 6.39 10.27
N LEU A 170 1.49 6.74 9.08
CA LEU A 170 2.23 7.53 8.10
C LEU A 170 2.46 8.97 8.57
N VAL A 171 1.60 9.48 9.46
CA VAL A 171 1.86 10.75 10.16
C VAL A 171 3.07 10.62 11.08
N SER A 172 3.19 9.50 11.81
CA SER A 172 4.38 9.22 12.62
C SER A 172 5.64 9.08 11.76
N THR A 173 5.53 8.37 10.63
CA THR A 173 6.62 8.20 9.67
C THR A 173 7.14 9.54 9.17
N VAL A 174 6.25 10.42 8.70
CA VAL A 174 6.68 11.71 8.15
C VAL A 174 7.25 12.63 9.23
N THR A 175 6.68 12.59 10.45
CA THR A 175 7.23 13.32 11.60
C THR A 175 8.65 12.86 11.92
N TYR A 176 8.87 11.55 12.03
CA TYR A 176 10.20 10.98 12.22
C TYR A 176 11.19 11.42 11.15
N LEU A 177 10.81 11.37 9.88
CA LEU A 177 11.65 11.78 8.76
C LEU A 177 12.09 13.25 8.85
N PHE A 178 11.22 14.14 9.35
CA PHE A 178 11.61 15.56 9.53
C PHE A 178 12.69 15.74 10.59
N PHE A 179 12.65 14.97 11.66
CA PHE A 179 13.70 15.04 12.70
C PHE A 179 14.95 14.26 12.29
N PHE A 180 14.83 13.17 11.57
CA PHE A 180 15.95 12.34 11.14
C PHE A 180 16.83 13.06 10.09
N THR A 181 16.21 13.75 9.13
CA THR A 181 16.92 14.51 8.08
C THR A 181 16.32 15.89 8.00
N PRO A 182 16.69 16.81 8.93
CA PRO A 182 16.09 18.15 8.95
C PRO A 182 16.55 19.01 7.77
N VAL A 183 17.81 18.88 7.33
CA VAL A 183 18.36 19.64 6.22
C VAL A 183 18.54 18.72 5.01
N ILE A 184 17.65 18.85 4.04
CA ILE A 184 17.64 18.05 2.82
C ILE A 184 18.80 18.39 1.92
N ARG A 185 19.13 19.68 1.81
CA ARG A 185 20.15 20.21 0.92
C ARG A 185 21.52 19.58 1.14
N ASP A 186 21.90 19.36 2.40
CA ASP A 186 23.22 18.83 2.76
C ASP A 186 23.29 17.31 2.58
N THR A 187 22.13 16.66 2.48
CA THR A 187 22.02 15.20 2.40
C THR A 187 22.02 14.68 0.97
N ILE A 188 21.58 15.51 0.01
CA ILE A 188 21.37 15.08 -1.38
C ILE A 188 22.52 15.59 -2.25
N THR A 189 23.36 14.66 -2.71
CA THR A 189 24.55 14.95 -3.54
C THR A 189 24.40 14.45 -4.98
N GLY A 190 23.30 13.79 -5.32
CA GLY A 190 23.12 13.18 -6.64
C GLY A 190 21.67 12.90 -7.00
N THR A 191 21.45 12.39 -8.21
CA THR A 191 20.11 12.07 -8.75
C THR A 191 19.68 10.62 -8.51
N GLY A 192 20.40 9.82 -7.72
CA GLY A 192 20.02 8.47 -7.30
C GLY A 192 18.97 8.47 -6.18
N SER A 193 18.31 7.32 -5.95
CA SER A 193 17.45 7.15 -4.77
C SER A 193 18.26 7.34 -3.50
N ASN A 194 17.74 8.10 -2.52
CA ASN A 194 18.50 8.55 -1.36
C ASN A 194 18.02 7.88 -0.08
N PHE A 195 18.90 7.08 0.56
CA PHE A 195 18.61 6.38 1.80
C PHE A 195 18.54 7.34 3.00
N ALA A 196 19.43 8.32 3.10
CA ALA A 196 19.45 9.26 4.21
C ALA A 196 18.19 10.14 4.24
N ALA A 197 17.75 10.64 3.08
CA ALA A 197 16.48 11.37 2.96
C ALA A 197 15.24 10.47 3.24
N SER A 198 15.43 9.15 3.22
CA SER A 198 14.41 8.12 3.47
C SER A 198 14.50 7.53 4.88
N GLY A 199 15.13 8.22 5.83
CA GLY A 199 15.24 7.74 7.22
C GLY A 199 16.19 6.56 7.40
N GLY A 200 17.20 6.41 6.55
CA GLY A 200 18.11 5.26 6.56
C GLY A 200 17.49 3.96 6.05
N PHE A 201 16.30 4.02 5.44
CA PHE A 201 15.58 2.84 4.96
C PHE A 201 15.29 2.92 3.44
N GLY A 202 14.82 1.83 2.84
CA GLY A 202 14.61 1.68 1.40
C GLY A 202 13.77 2.78 0.75
N PRO A 203 14.33 3.64 -0.09
CA PRO A 203 13.63 4.81 -0.66
C PRO A 203 12.34 4.46 -1.41
N ASN A 204 12.33 3.32 -2.13
CA ASN A 204 11.14 2.86 -2.86
C ASN A 204 9.98 2.53 -1.92
N GLN A 205 10.27 1.92 -0.77
CA GLN A 205 9.26 1.54 0.22
C GLN A 205 8.73 2.79 0.94
N VAL A 206 9.61 3.72 1.31
CA VAL A 206 9.25 4.98 1.95
C VAL A 206 8.39 5.84 1.01
N SER A 207 8.81 6.04 -0.24
CA SER A 207 8.01 6.81 -1.21
C SER A 207 6.64 6.17 -1.47
N THR A 208 6.57 4.84 -1.51
CA THR A 208 5.32 4.10 -1.73
C THR A 208 4.33 4.34 -0.58
N VAL A 209 4.77 4.23 0.69
CA VAL A 209 3.84 4.44 1.82
C VAL A 209 3.47 5.90 2.00
N LEU A 210 4.38 6.84 1.76
CA LEU A 210 4.04 8.26 1.74
C LEU A 210 3.05 8.58 0.62
N GLY A 211 3.17 7.93 -0.53
CA GLY A 211 2.19 7.98 -1.62
C GLY A 211 0.80 7.49 -1.21
N ILE A 212 0.71 6.42 -0.41
CA ILE A 212 -0.56 5.99 0.20
C ILE A 212 -1.13 7.09 1.10
N GLY A 213 -0.29 7.73 1.90
CA GLY A 213 -0.69 8.87 2.73
C GLY A 213 -1.25 10.04 1.91
N MET A 214 -0.54 10.42 0.83
CA MET A 214 -1.03 11.42 -0.14
C MET A 214 -2.42 11.05 -0.65
N PHE A 215 -2.63 9.82 -1.08
CA PHE A 215 -3.93 9.33 -1.57
C PHE A 215 -5.01 9.42 -0.50
N VAL A 216 -4.77 8.88 0.70
CA VAL A 216 -5.80 8.85 1.76
C VAL A 216 -6.18 10.26 2.24
N PHE A 217 -5.20 11.14 2.41
CA PHE A 217 -5.50 12.53 2.81
C PHE A 217 -6.13 13.32 1.67
N SER A 218 -5.85 13.00 0.39
CA SER A 218 -6.60 13.56 -0.76
C SER A 218 -8.06 13.10 -0.74
N VAL A 219 -8.34 11.82 -0.52
CA VAL A 219 -9.71 11.33 -0.32
C VAL A 219 -10.41 12.09 0.79
N ARG A 220 -9.74 12.34 1.91
CA ARG A 220 -10.30 13.11 3.03
C ARG A 220 -10.51 14.59 2.68
N PHE A 221 -9.58 15.20 1.98
CA PHE A 221 -9.67 16.58 1.52
C PHE A 221 -10.91 16.80 0.66
N PHE A 222 -11.13 15.94 -0.32
CA PHE A 222 -12.26 16.09 -1.26
C PHE A 222 -13.60 15.65 -0.69
N MET A 223 -13.64 14.62 0.18
CA MET A 223 -14.89 13.98 0.59
C MET A 223 -15.28 14.18 2.05
N MET A 224 -14.31 14.29 2.96
CA MET A 224 -14.57 14.19 4.40
C MET A 224 -14.33 15.48 5.18
N SER A 225 -13.79 16.53 4.55
CA SER A 225 -13.46 17.79 5.21
C SER A 225 -14.66 18.76 5.18
N SER A 226 -15.40 18.82 6.30
CA SER A 226 -16.58 19.67 6.45
C SER A 226 -16.26 21.13 6.81
N SER A 227 -15.09 21.42 7.37
CA SER A 227 -14.64 22.77 7.76
C SER A 227 -13.36 23.17 7.03
N LEU A 228 -13.10 24.48 6.95
CA LEU A 228 -11.86 25.00 6.37
C LEU A 228 -10.63 24.46 7.13
N MET A 229 -10.68 24.45 8.45
CA MET A 229 -9.60 23.91 9.29
C MET A 229 -9.24 22.45 8.93
N LEU A 230 -10.23 21.58 8.73
CA LEU A 230 -9.97 20.19 8.31
C LEU A 230 -9.40 20.11 6.89
N LYS A 231 -9.83 21.00 5.98
CA LYS A 231 -9.26 21.07 4.63
C LYS A 231 -7.80 21.49 4.68
N LEU A 232 -7.49 22.54 5.43
CA LEU A 232 -6.12 23.03 5.60
C LEU A 232 -5.23 21.96 6.24
N LEU A 233 -5.70 21.28 7.29
CA LEU A 233 -4.94 20.19 7.91
C LEU A 233 -4.68 19.03 6.93
N ASN A 234 -5.69 18.59 6.15
CA ASN A 234 -5.48 17.54 5.17
C ASN A 234 -4.58 18.00 4.02
N ALA A 235 -4.71 19.25 3.55
CA ALA A 235 -3.82 19.83 2.55
C ALA A 235 -2.36 19.91 3.05
N PHE A 236 -2.16 20.31 4.30
CA PHE A 236 -0.84 20.32 4.94
C PHE A 236 -0.23 18.91 4.99
N LEU A 237 -1.00 17.90 5.43
CA LEU A 237 -0.52 16.52 5.48
C LEU A 237 -0.18 15.96 4.08
N ILE A 238 -0.97 16.32 3.05
CA ILE A 238 -0.65 15.98 1.66
C ILE A 238 0.68 16.64 1.26
N ALA A 239 0.84 17.94 1.54
CA ALA A 239 2.05 18.69 1.17
C ALA A 239 3.30 18.09 1.81
N VAL A 240 3.24 17.81 3.11
CA VAL A 240 4.36 17.26 3.88
C VAL A 240 4.74 15.86 3.38
N MET A 241 3.75 14.97 3.14
CA MET A 241 4.00 13.63 2.61
C MET A 241 4.50 13.65 1.18
N SER A 242 3.98 14.56 0.33
CA SER A 242 4.45 14.74 -1.03
C SER A 242 5.90 15.20 -1.06
N PHE A 243 6.24 16.24 -0.29
CA PHE A 243 7.60 16.73 -0.18
C PHE A 243 8.56 15.63 0.26
N ARG A 244 8.29 14.98 1.41
CA ARG A 244 9.16 13.90 1.93
C ARG A 244 9.24 12.71 0.98
N GLY A 245 8.16 12.40 0.25
CA GLY A 245 8.16 11.36 -0.78
C GLY A 245 9.00 11.72 -1.99
N ILE A 246 8.93 12.95 -2.49
CA ILE A 246 9.71 13.45 -3.63
C ILE A 246 11.21 13.42 -3.32
N VAL A 247 11.62 13.91 -2.15
CA VAL A 247 13.04 13.98 -1.77
C VAL A 247 13.69 12.62 -1.45
N THR A 248 12.93 11.52 -1.47
CA THR A 248 13.52 10.17 -1.50
C THR A 248 14.20 9.85 -2.83
N PHE A 249 13.96 10.62 -3.88
CA PHE A 249 14.37 10.39 -5.27
C PHE A 249 13.85 9.08 -5.87
N SER A 250 12.87 8.44 -5.22
CA SER A 250 12.15 7.27 -5.74
C SER A 250 10.86 7.70 -6.43
N ARG A 251 10.86 7.71 -7.77
CA ARG A 251 9.74 8.16 -8.60
C ARG A 251 8.50 7.27 -8.51
N GLY A 252 8.71 5.94 -8.39
CA GLY A 252 7.64 4.95 -8.52
C GLY A 252 6.49 5.15 -7.51
N GLY A 253 6.79 5.38 -6.24
CA GLY A 253 5.76 5.60 -5.21
C GLY A 253 4.94 6.87 -5.44
N ILE A 254 5.58 7.97 -5.83
CA ILE A 254 4.92 9.27 -6.10
C ILE A 254 4.02 9.19 -7.34
N ILE A 255 4.55 8.65 -8.44
CA ILE A 255 3.77 8.48 -9.68
C ILE A 255 2.55 7.58 -9.42
N THR A 256 2.75 6.48 -8.71
CA THR A 256 1.64 5.58 -8.32
C THR A 256 0.57 6.32 -7.51
N ALA A 257 0.97 7.17 -6.55
CA ALA A 257 0.03 7.95 -5.75
C ALA A 257 -0.76 8.96 -6.60
N LEU A 258 -0.11 9.65 -7.52
CA LEU A 258 -0.77 10.61 -8.42
C LEU A 258 -1.80 9.89 -9.30
N ILE A 259 -1.46 8.74 -9.88
CA ILE A 259 -2.38 7.95 -10.69
C ILE A 259 -3.57 7.44 -9.85
N MET A 260 -3.33 6.99 -8.59
CA MET A 260 -4.40 6.62 -7.66
C MET A 260 -5.37 7.78 -7.40
N ILE A 261 -4.83 8.98 -7.16
CA ILE A 261 -5.63 10.19 -6.88
C ILE A 261 -6.46 10.56 -8.11
N VAL A 262 -5.87 10.54 -9.31
CA VAL A 262 -6.57 10.82 -10.57
C VAL A 262 -7.69 9.79 -10.79
N ALA A 263 -7.41 8.50 -10.63
CA ALA A 263 -8.41 7.45 -10.76
C ALA A 263 -9.57 7.64 -9.75
N PHE A 264 -9.24 7.93 -8.49
CA PHE A 264 -10.25 8.23 -7.46
C PHE A 264 -11.12 9.44 -7.85
N LEU A 265 -10.51 10.55 -8.25
CA LEU A 265 -11.23 11.78 -8.60
C LEU A 265 -12.13 11.55 -9.81
N TYR A 266 -11.68 10.82 -10.82
CA TYR A 266 -12.49 10.46 -11.98
C TYR A 266 -13.77 9.70 -11.58
N PHE A 267 -13.64 8.62 -10.80
CA PHE A 267 -14.80 7.83 -10.37
C PHE A 267 -15.68 8.57 -9.36
N TYR A 268 -15.10 9.42 -8.51
CA TYR A 268 -15.87 10.26 -7.59
C TYR A 268 -16.65 11.33 -8.33
N PHE A 269 -16.02 12.04 -9.27
CA PHE A 269 -16.65 13.08 -10.09
C PHE A 269 -17.86 12.56 -10.87
N ASN A 270 -17.76 11.35 -11.43
CA ASN A 270 -18.87 10.74 -12.18
C ASN A 270 -20.04 10.26 -11.29
N LYS A 271 -19.86 10.20 -9.97
CA LYS A 271 -20.90 9.75 -9.02
C LYS A 271 -21.64 10.88 -8.32
N VAL A 272 -21.22 12.11 -8.47
CA VAL A 272 -21.79 13.28 -7.77
C VAL A 272 -22.67 14.13 -8.69
N ASN A 273 -23.55 14.96 -8.08
CA ASN A 273 -24.41 15.89 -8.80
C ASN A 273 -23.61 17.11 -9.32
N THR A 274 -24.23 17.91 -10.20
CA THR A 274 -23.60 19.06 -10.89
C THR A 274 -23.02 20.08 -9.92
N LYS A 275 -23.73 20.43 -8.83
CA LYS A 275 -23.23 21.37 -7.81
C LYS A 275 -21.94 20.85 -7.13
N ALA A 276 -21.88 19.55 -6.83
CA ALA A 276 -20.70 18.93 -6.27
C ALA A 276 -19.56 18.82 -7.31
N LYS A 277 -19.86 18.56 -8.58
CA LYS A 277 -18.87 18.58 -9.67
C LYS A 277 -18.15 19.92 -9.75
N PHE A 278 -18.88 21.03 -9.76
CA PHE A 278 -18.27 22.37 -9.77
C PHE A 278 -17.35 22.61 -8.56
N ARG A 279 -17.81 22.18 -7.36
CA ARG A 279 -16.99 22.28 -6.15
C ARG A 279 -15.70 21.44 -6.27
N ILE A 280 -15.79 20.21 -6.77
CA ILE A 280 -14.64 19.33 -6.96
C ILE A 280 -13.66 19.92 -7.97
N SER A 281 -14.13 20.45 -9.10
CA SER A 281 -13.29 21.13 -10.10
C SER A 281 -12.52 22.28 -9.50
N ARG A 282 -13.19 23.18 -8.75
CA ARG A 282 -12.51 24.28 -8.06
C ARG A 282 -11.46 23.80 -7.06
N MET A 283 -11.79 22.77 -6.27
CA MET A 283 -10.85 22.17 -5.31
C MET A 283 -9.70 21.47 -6.02
N PHE A 284 -9.91 20.93 -7.22
CA PHE A 284 -8.85 20.30 -8.01
C PHE A 284 -7.82 21.33 -8.48
N PHE A 285 -8.23 22.50 -8.95
CA PHE A 285 -7.29 23.58 -9.31
C PHE A 285 -6.47 24.05 -8.10
N LEU A 286 -7.10 24.21 -6.93
CA LEU A 286 -6.37 24.50 -5.70
C LEU A 286 -5.36 23.40 -5.34
N PHE A 287 -5.78 22.14 -5.48
CA PHE A 287 -4.92 20.97 -5.23
C PHE A 287 -3.73 20.92 -6.21
N ALA A 288 -3.96 21.20 -7.50
CA ALA A 288 -2.92 21.28 -8.52
C ALA A 288 -1.93 22.43 -8.23
N GLY A 289 -2.43 23.60 -7.79
CA GLY A 289 -1.59 24.72 -7.36
C GLY A 289 -0.71 24.36 -6.16
N ILE A 290 -1.26 23.67 -5.16
CA ILE A 290 -0.48 23.14 -4.03
C ILE A 290 0.61 22.16 -4.54
N GLY A 291 0.28 21.28 -5.47
CA GLY A 291 1.23 20.34 -6.08
C GLY A 291 2.40 21.07 -6.76
N LEU A 292 2.11 22.11 -7.51
CA LEU A 292 3.13 22.96 -8.14
C LEU A 292 4.04 23.63 -7.10
N LEU A 293 3.46 24.20 -6.05
CA LEU A 293 4.25 24.82 -4.97
C LEU A 293 5.15 23.80 -4.26
N ILE A 294 4.66 22.58 -4.02
CA ILE A 294 5.45 21.48 -3.44
C ILE A 294 6.61 21.12 -4.36
N TRP A 295 6.37 21.04 -5.67
CA TRP A 295 7.41 20.74 -6.65
C TRP A 295 8.49 21.83 -6.64
N LEU A 296 8.10 23.10 -6.76
CA LEU A 296 9.03 24.24 -6.72
C LEU A 296 9.84 24.26 -5.42
N PHE A 297 9.20 24.05 -4.28
CA PHE A 297 9.88 23.93 -2.99
C PHE A 297 10.87 22.76 -2.96
N SER A 298 10.49 21.60 -3.50
CA SER A 298 11.36 20.42 -3.59
C SER A 298 12.56 20.67 -4.50
N SER A 299 12.36 21.36 -5.63
CA SER A 299 13.43 21.77 -6.54
C SER A 299 14.44 22.70 -5.85
N ILE A 300 13.97 23.72 -5.13
CA ILE A 300 14.83 24.64 -4.36
C ILE A 300 15.61 23.88 -3.28
N GLN A 301 14.95 23.01 -2.50
CA GLN A 301 15.58 22.25 -1.41
C GLN A 301 16.61 21.23 -1.90
N THR A 302 16.49 20.77 -3.14
CA THR A 302 17.40 19.80 -3.76
C THR A 302 18.37 20.45 -4.76
N THR A 303 18.44 21.77 -4.82
CA THR A 303 19.28 22.53 -5.77
C THR A 303 19.08 22.09 -7.23
N GLY A 304 17.83 21.84 -7.64
CA GLY A 304 17.46 21.38 -8.98
C GLY A 304 17.76 19.91 -9.28
N LEU A 305 18.32 19.14 -8.33
CA LEU A 305 18.63 17.73 -8.57
C LEU A 305 17.38 16.86 -8.78
N ILE A 306 16.24 17.24 -8.18
CA ILE A 306 14.99 16.53 -8.41
C ILE A 306 14.49 16.71 -9.85
N ASP A 307 14.64 17.89 -10.45
CA ASP A 307 14.25 18.16 -11.83
C ASP A 307 15.08 17.31 -12.79
N LYS A 308 16.41 17.26 -12.58
CA LYS A 308 17.32 16.38 -13.31
C LYS A 308 16.94 14.90 -13.14
N ARG A 309 16.53 14.49 -11.92
CA ARG A 309 16.06 13.12 -11.67
C ARG A 309 14.85 12.73 -12.52
N TYR A 310 13.87 13.63 -12.63
CA TYR A 310 12.67 13.40 -13.43
C TYR A 310 12.91 13.57 -14.93
N ALA A 311 13.89 14.37 -15.33
CA ALA A 311 14.39 14.47 -16.71
C ALA A 311 15.34 13.32 -17.11
N ASN A 312 15.56 12.32 -16.24
CA ASN A 312 16.50 11.20 -16.43
C ASN A 312 17.96 11.61 -16.63
N GLN A 313 18.37 12.70 -16.01
CA GLN A 313 19.72 13.22 -16.05
C GLN A 313 20.53 12.83 -14.80
N ASP A 314 21.86 12.84 -14.93
CA ASP A 314 22.79 12.77 -13.81
C ASP A 314 22.92 14.12 -13.09
N ALA A 315 23.77 14.21 -12.05
CA ALA A 315 23.97 15.45 -11.32
C ALA A 315 24.61 16.59 -12.16
N LEU A 316 25.30 16.24 -13.23
CA LEU A 316 25.91 17.21 -14.17
C LEU A 316 24.95 17.61 -15.30
N GLY A 317 23.73 17.02 -15.37
CA GLY A 317 22.75 17.31 -16.41
C GLY A 317 22.89 16.46 -17.68
N ARG A 318 23.76 15.44 -17.69
CA ARG A 318 23.92 14.52 -18.81
C ARG A 318 22.82 13.47 -18.81
N GLU A 319 22.28 13.12 -19.94
CA GLU A 319 21.27 12.07 -20.07
C GLU A 319 21.84 10.71 -19.64
N LYS A 320 21.05 9.93 -18.91
CA LYS A 320 21.41 8.58 -18.53
C LYS A 320 21.03 7.62 -19.64
N ALA A 321 21.96 6.80 -20.08
CA ALA A 321 21.72 5.77 -21.09
C ALA A 321 20.70 4.72 -20.59
N ASP A 322 20.73 4.36 -19.29
CA ASP A 322 19.77 3.45 -18.68
C ASP A 322 18.72 4.21 -17.84
N LEU A 323 17.50 4.25 -18.36
CA LEU A 323 16.32 4.82 -17.70
C LEU A 323 15.83 3.97 -16.52
N SER A 324 16.11 2.65 -16.57
CA SER A 324 15.63 1.67 -15.59
C SER A 324 16.52 1.56 -14.36
N THR A 325 17.73 2.07 -14.39
CA THR A 325 18.77 1.91 -13.37
C THR A 325 19.10 0.44 -13.07
N GLY A 326 19.37 -0.36 -14.13
CA GLY A 326 19.69 -1.79 -14.08
C GLY A 326 18.50 -2.72 -13.88
N ARG A 327 17.26 -2.18 -13.80
CA ARG A 327 16.08 -3.04 -13.57
C ARG A 327 15.64 -3.80 -14.80
N SER A 328 15.87 -3.27 -16.01
CA SER A 328 15.62 -3.97 -17.26
C SER A 328 16.43 -5.26 -17.35
N ASP A 329 17.71 -5.21 -16.97
CA ASP A 329 18.61 -6.35 -17.01
C ASP A 329 18.16 -7.43 -16.03
N LEU A 330 17.74 -7.03 -14.80
CA LEU A 330 17.15 -7.95 -13.84
C LEU A 330 15.91 -8.66 -14.38
N VAL A 331 15.02 -7.92 -15.06
CA VAL A 331 13.79 -8.49 -15.66
C VAL A 331 14.14 -9.40 -16.83
N SER A 332 15.06 -8.99 -17.70
CA SER A 332 15.50 -9.80 -18.84
C SER A 332 16.12 -11.12 -18.38
N PHE A 333 16.96 -11.09 -17.35
CA PHE A 333 17.50 -12.28 -16.72
C PHE A 333 16.41 -13.22 -16.20
N GLU A 334 15.45 -12.68 -15.44
CA GLU A 334 14.34 -13.45 -14.86
C GLU A 334 13.45 -14.08 -15.94
N ILE A 335 13.16 -13.36 -17.03
CA ILE A 335 12.41 -13.92 -18.18
C ILE A 335 13.25 -14.99 -18.90
N GLY A 336 14.56 -14.80 -19.05
CA GLY A 336 15.45 -15.82 -19.59
C GLY A 336 15.42 -17.12 -18.79
N GLU A 337 15.46 -17.05 -17.45
CA GLU A 337 15.34 -18.22 -16.58
C GLU A 337 13.94 -18.87 -16.62
N PHE A 338 12.87 -18.08 -16.78
CA PHE A 338 11.54 -18.61 -17.04
C PHE A 338 11.47 -19.41 -18.36
N LEU A 339 12.06 -18.90 -19.43
CA LEU A 339 12.08 -19.60 -20.72
C LEU A 339 12.88 -20.90 -20.72
N LYS A 340 13.92 -20.99 -19.86
CA LYS A 340 14.68 -22.25 -19.63
C LYS A 340 13.91 -23.26 -18.80
N ASN A 341 13.05 -22.79 -17.86
CA ASN A 341 12.31 -23.60 -16.91
C ASN A 341 10.79 -23.27 -16.92
N PRO A 342 10.08 -23.43 -18.07
CA PRO A 342 8.77 -22.83 -18.26
C PRO A 342 7.65 -23.49 -17.44
N VAL A 343 7.77 -24.76 -17.05
CA VAL A 343 6.69 -25.47 -16.37
C VAL A 343 6.73 -25.28 -14.86
N LEU A 344 7.83 -25.57 -14.21
CA LEU A 344 7.97 -25.58 -12.75
C LEU A 344 8.68 -24.34 -12.20
N GLY A 345 9.39 -23.60 -13.07
CA GLY A 345 10.29 -22.53 -12.68
C GLY A 345 11.55 -23.03 -11.98
N VAL A 346 12.39 -22.11 -11.52
CA VAL A 346 13.67 -22.44 -10.87
C VAL A 346 13.52 -22.65 -9.35
N GLY A 347 12.36 -22.36 -8.78
CA GLY A 347 12.07 -22.41 -7.34
C GLY A 347 12.20 -21.05 -6.65
N VAL A 348 11.45 -20.88 -5.57
CA VAL A 348 11.33 -19.62 -4.81
C VAL A 348 12.69 -19.20 -4.24
N GLY A 349 13.15 -18.00 -4.60
CA GLY A 349 14.39 -17.42 -4.10
C GLY A 349 15.67 -17.84 -4.83
N LYS A 350 15.61 -18.83 -5.75
CA LYS A 350 16.79 -19.33 -6.50
C LYS A 350 17.37 -18.28 -7.46
N ILE A 351 16.58 -17.36 -7.97
CA ILE A 351 16.99 -16.34 -8.94
C ILE A 351 18.23 -15.55 -8.49
N LYS A 352 18.34 -15.23 -7.21
CA LYS A 352 19.52 -14.52 -6.68
C LYS A 352 20.81 -15.30 -6.83
N GLU A 353 20.77 -16.61 -6.57
CA GLU A 353 21.93 -17.50 -6.69
C GLU A 353 22.34 -17.65 -8.16
N LEU A 354 21.35 -17.86 -9.06
CA LEU A 354 21.60 -17.99 -10.48
C LEU A 354 22.24 -16.72 -11.06
N ARG A 355 21.74 -15.55 -10.65
CA ARG A 355 22.32 -14.28 -11.09
C ARG A 355 23.72 -14.05 -10.54
N LEU A 356 23.96 -14.40 -9.28
CA LEU A 356 25.30 -14.32 -8.70
C LEU A 356 26.28 -15.21 -9.46
N ALA A 357 25.87 -16.43 -9.82
CA ALA A 357 26.70 -17.38 -10.54
C ALA A 357 26.99 -16.97 -11.99
N SER A 358 26.02 -16.34 -12.69
CA SER A 358 26.14 -15.98 -14.11
C SER A 358 26.70 -14.58 -14.36
N GLU A 359 26.34 -13.60 -13.51
CA GLU A 359 26.63 -12.18 -13.71
C GLU A 359 27.46 -11.56 -12.58
N GLY A 360 27.75 -12.31 -11.50
CA GLY A 360 28.43 -11.78 -10.32
C GLY A 360 27.58 -10.79 -9.50
N ILE A 361 26.28 -10.65 -9.79
CA ILE A 361 25.40 -9.67 -9.18
C ILE A 361 24.47 -10.32 -8.17
N TYR A 362 24.63 -9.99 -6.89
CA TYR A 362 23.72 -10.42 -5.82
C TYR A 362 22.65 -9.35 -5.57
N ALA A 363 21.60 -9.33 -6.40
CA ALA A 363 20.49 -8.38 -6.28
C ALA A 363 19.14 -9.08 -6.18
N ALA A 364 18.26 -8.52 -5.35
CA ALA A 364 16.88 -8.98 -5.26
C ALA A 364 16.04 -8.39 -6.40
N SER A 365 15.07 -9.16 -6.91
CA SER A 365 14.11 -8.70 -7.91
C SER A 365 13.39 -7.42 -7.48
N HIS A 366 13.15 -6.54 -8.42
CA HIS A 366 12.33 -5.34 -8.25
C HIS A 366 10.96 -5.46 -8.96
N ASN A 367 10.78 -6.47 -9.81
CA ASN A 367 9.54 -6.76 -10.51
C ASN A 367 8.97 -8.09 -10.02
N GLU A 368 7.75 -8.05 -9.50
CA GLU A 368 7.09 -9.23 -8.98
C GLU A 368 6.61 -10.16 -10.08
N VAL A 369 6.23 -9.60 -11.24
CA VAL A 369 5.70 -10.38 -12.36
C VAL A 369 6.80 -11.30 -12.90
N SER A 370 7.94 -10.74 -13.31
CA SER A 370 9.06 -11.55 -13.84
C SER A 370 9.58 -12.54 -12.82
N ARG A 371 9.62 -12.13 -11.52
CA ARG A 371 10.04 -13.01 -10.43
C ARG A 371 9.09 -14.21 -10.25
N ILE A 372 7.76 -13.98 -10.21
CA ILE A 372 6.81 -15.09 -10.04
C ILE A 372 6.84 -16.03 -11.25
N LEU A 373 7.01 -15.51 -12.46
CA LEU A 373 7.14 -16.34 -13.65
C LEU A 373 8.40 -17.21 -13.57
N SER A 374 9.56 -16.63 -13.27
CA SER A 374 10.82 -17.38 -13.20
C SER A 374 10.87 -18.39 -12.04
N GLU A 375 10.33 -18.01 -10.85
CA GLU A 375 10.34 -18.88 -9.68
C GLU A 375 9.30 -20.01 -9.72
N HIS A 376 8.15 -19.81 -10.38
CA HIS A 376 7.02 -20.75 -10.40
C HIS A 376 6.63 -21.29 -11.78
N GLY A 377 7.25 -20.83 -12.87
CA GLY A 377 6.92 -21.28 -14.22
C GLY A 377 5.47 -21.04 -14.61
N LEU A 378 4.84 -22.03 -15.23
CA LEU A 378 3.43 -22.00 -15.63
C LEU A 378 2.48 -21.76 -14.46
N PHE A 379 2.79 -22.28 -13.27
CA PHE A 379 2.02 -22.01 -12.06
C PHE A 379 2.06 -20.54 -11.68
N GLY A 380 3.19 -19.88 -11.91
CA GLY A 380 3.36 -18.43 -11.75
C GLY A 380 2.51 -17.64 -12.75
N VAL A 381 2.47 -18.07 -14.03
CA VAL A 381 1.60 -17.45 -15.05
C VAL A 381 0.13 -17.54 -14.64
N LEU A 382 -0.35 -18.73 -14.24
CA LEU A 382 -1.73 -18.93 -13.80
C LEU A 382 -2.05 -18.11 -12.54
N ALA A 383 -1.13 -18.04 -11.57
CA ALA A 383 -1.27 -17.21 -10.39
C ALA A 383 -1.44 -15.73 -10.75
N MET A 384 -0.61 -15.20 -11.64
CA MET A 384 -0.71 -13.80 -12.12
C MET A 384 -2.01 -13.54 -12.87
N LEU A 385 -2.46 -14.47 -13.73
CA LEU A 385 -3.75 -14.35 -14.43
C LEU A 385 -4.92 -14.28 -13.46
N ILE A 386 -4.93 -15.08 -12.39
CA ILE A 386 -5.95 -14.99 -11.34
C ILE A 386 -5.97 -13.59 -10.71
N LEU A 387 -4.80 -13.06 -10.35
CA LEU A 387 -4.70 -11.75 -9.73
C LEU A 387 -5.13 -10.61 -10.68
N LEU A 388 -4.84 -10.72 -11.95
CA LEU A 388 -5.22 -9.72 -12.95
C LEU A 388 -6.71 -9.79 -13.30
N ILE A 389 -7.24 -10.99 -13.56
CA ILE A 389 -8.58 -11.15 -14.13
C ILE A 389 -9.68 -11.12 -13.06
N THR A 390 -9.48 -11.79 -11.91
CA THR A 390 -10.54 -11.96 -10.90
C THR A 390 -11.12 -10.62 -10.40
N PRO A 391 -10.32 -9.59 -10.07
CA PRO A 391 -10.86 -8.29 -9.67
C PRO A 391 -11.67 -7.61 -10.77
N LEU A 392 -11.21 -7.68 -12.02
CA LEU A 392 -11.87 -7.03 -13.16
C LEU A 392 -13.22 -7.69 -13.45
N VAL A 393 -13.28 -9.02 -13.47
CA VAL A 393 -14.56 -9.77 -13.61
C VAL A 393 -15.51 -9.44 -12.46
N TYR A 394 -15.01 -9.35 -11.24
CA TYR A 394 -15.82 -8.94 -10.10
C TYR A 394 -16.34 -7.49 -10.24
N ARG A 395 -15.53 -6.59 -10.77
CA ARG A 395 -15.89 -5.18 -11.00
C ARG A 395 -17.08 -5.01 -11.93
N ILE A 396 -17.23 -5.87 -12.94
CA ILE A 396 -18.37 -5.80 -13.88
C ILE A 396 -19.69 -5.85 -13.11
N LYS A 397 -19.79 -6.70 -12.08
CA LYS A 397 -20.97 -6.89 -11.25
C LYS A 397 -21.08 -5.93 -10.06
N ASN A 398 -19.95 -5.38 -9.58
CA ASN A 398 -19.87 -4.48 -8.43
C ASN A 398 -19.26 -3.13 -8.78
N ARG A 399 -20.07 -2.21 -9.31
CA ARG A 399 -19.66 -0.86 -9.72
C ARG A 399 -19.71 0.18 -8.59
N SER A 400 -20.10 -0.21 -7.37
CA SER A 400 -20.29 0.71 -6.25
C SER A 400 -18.98 1.19 -5.62
N ASN A 401 -17.94 0.34 -5.57
CA ASN A 401 -16.65 0.70 -5.00
C ASN A 401 -15.91 1.72 -5.87
N ILE A 402 -15.90 3.00 -5.47
CA ILE A 402 -15.20 4.09 -6.19
C ILE A 402 -13.68 4.00 -6.03
N PHE A 403 -13.18 3.27 -5.04
CA PHE A 403 -11.74 3.09 -4.77
C PHE A 403 -11.15 1.91 -5.52
N PHE A 404 -11.97 1.13 -6.24
CA PHE A 404 -11.54 -0.09 -6.92
C PHE A 404 -10.31 0.14 -7.80
N PHE A 405 -10.40 1.06 -8.77
CA PHE A 405 -9.30 1.29 -9.70
C PHE A 405 -8.09 1.92 -9.04
N SER A 406 -8.28 2.82 -8.06
CA SER A 406 -7.15 3.36 -7.29
C SER A 406 -6.37 2.26 -6.58
N CYS A 407 -7.07 1.31 -5.94
CA CYS A 407 -6.44 0.20 -5.24
C CYS A 407 -5.81 -0.82 -6.21
N TYR A 408 -6.48 -1.13 -7.32
CA TYR A 408 -6.00 -2.07 -8.32
C TYR A 408 -4.75 -1.54 -9.06
N ILE A 409 -4.76 -0.27 -9.45
CA ILE A 409 -3.63 0.41 -10.08
C ILE A 409 -2.45 0.49 -9.10
N PHE A 410 -2.72 0.83 -7.83
CA PHE A 410 -1.67 0.82 -6.81
C PHE A 410 -0.95 -0.52 -6.73
N TRP A 411 -1.72 -1.61 -6.61
CA TRP A 411 -1.15 -2.95 -6.56
C TRP A 411 -0.30 -3.22 -7.81
N PHE A 412 -0.87 -3.03 -9.00
CA PHE A 412 -0.21 -3.36 -10.25
C PHE A 412 1.09 -2.55 -10.46
N LEU A 413 1.05 -1.23 -10.24
CA LEU A 413 2.23 -0.39 -10.41
C LEU A 413 3.29 -0.70 -9.34
N THR A 414 2.88 -0.93 -8.08
CA THR A 414 3.83 -1.19 -7.00
C THR A 414 4.57 -2.51 -7.19
N ILE A 415 3.90 -3.57 -7.63
CA ILE A 415 4.55 -4.86 -7.86
C ILE A 415 5.55 -4.82 -9.03
N ASN A 416 5.40 -3.88 -9.95
CA ASN A 416 6.30 -3.71 -11.08
C ASN A 416 7.53 -2.84 -10.79
N HIS A 417 7.55 -2.05 -9.70
CA HIS A 417 8.71 -1.21 -9.39
C HIS A 417 9.37 -1.52 -8.04
N SER A 418 8.71 -2.25 -7.15
CA SER A 418 9.19 -2.51 -5.79
C SER A 418 8.90 -3.93 -5.30
N SER A 419 8.30 -4.78 -6.12
CA SER A 419 7.80 -6.11 -5.73
C SER A 419 6.86 -6.07 -4.51
N MET A 420 6.47 -7.21 -3.95
CA MET A 420 5.65 -7.28 -2.72
C MET A 420 6.52 -7.31 -1.44
N ARG A 421 7.50 -6.42 -1.35
CA ARG A 421 8.42 -6.35 -0.19
C ARG A 421 7.78 -5.83 1.09
N ILE A 422 6.65 -5.14 0.97
CA ILE A 422 5.82 -4.65 2.08
C ILE A 422 4.40 -5.21 1.95
N ALA A 423 3.64 -5.22 3.04
CA ALA A 423 2.26 -5.71 3.05
C ALA A 423 1.26 -4.81 2.27
N ALA A 424 1.65 -3.57 1.97
CA ALA A 424 0.75 -2.60 1.34
C ALA A 424 0.16 -3.06 0.00
N PRO A 425 0.93 -3.59 -0.99
CA PRO A 425 0.35 -4.11 -2.23
C PRO A 425 -0.67 -5.22 -1.98
N ALA A 426 -0.36 -6.15 -1.07
CA ALA A 426 -1.23 -7.26 -0.72
C ALA A 426 -2.56 -6.78 -0.10
N PHE A 427 -2.50 -5.89 0.89
CA PHE A 427 -3.68 -5.42 1.58
C PHE A 427 -4.54 -4.51 0.71
N ILE A 428 -3.94 -3.57 -0.01
CA ILE A 428 -4.67 -2.64 -0.89
C ILE A 428 -5.33 -3.39 -2.05
N TYR A 429 -4.68 -4.44 -2.59
CA TYR A 429 -5.32 -5.35 -3.54
C TYR A 429 -6.60 -5.97 -2.96
N GLY A 430 -6.57 -6.45 -1.71
CA GLY A 430 -7.74 -6.99 -1.04
C GLY A 430 -8.90 -6.00 -0.93
N LEU A 431 -8.64 -4.69 -0.81
CA LEU A 431 -9.68 -3.67 -0.79
C LEU A 431 -10.47 -3.59 -2.11
N CYS A 432 -9.88 -4.02 -3.24
CA CYS A 432 -10.59 -4.14 -4.52
C CYS A 432 -11.72 -5.17 -4.45
N MET A 433 -11.56 -6.20 -3.63
CA MET A 433 -12.50 -7.33 -3.52
C MET A 433 -13.67 -7.06 -2.58
N LEU A 434 -13.67 -5.92 -1.87
CA LEU A 434 -14.75 -5.53 -0.96
C LEU A 434 -16.01 -5.09 -1.73
N ASP A 435 -17.17 -5.57 -1.28
CA ASP A 435 -18.49 -5.09 -1.71
C ASP A 435 -18.86 -3.85 -0.89
N VAL A 436 -18.55 -2.67 -1.43
CA VAL A 436 -18.83 -1.39 -0.77
C VAL A 436 -20.27 -0.97 -0.98
N GLN A 437 -21.06 -0.97 0.10
CA GLN A 437 -22.48 -0.66 0.08
C GLN A 437 -22.75 0.78 0.53
N TYR A 438 -23.53 1.51 -0.27
CA TYR A 438 -24.08 2.80 0.11
C TYR A 438 -25.38 2.55 0.90
N ARG A 439 -25.50 3.17 2.07
CA ARG A 439 -26.73 3.11 2.86
C ARG A 439 -27.83 3.83 2.08
N ASN A 440 -28.73 3.07 1.44
CA ASN A 440 -29.97 3.65 0.93
C ASN A 440 -30.66 4.30 2.13
N LYS A 441 -30.94 5.61 2.09
CA LYS A 441 -31.89 6.21 3.01
C LYS A 441 -33.19 5.40 2.83
N ARG A 442 -33.56 4.60 3.83
CA ARG A 442 -34.89 3.95 3.84
C ARG A 442 -35.89 5.07 3.56
N LYS A 443 -36.66 4.94 2.48
CA LYS A 443 -37.89 5.76 2.31
C LYS A 443 -38.66 5.62 3.61
N PRO A 444 -39.14 6.68 4.25
CA PRO A 444 -39.98 6.54 5.42
C PRO A 444 -41.13 5.63 5.02
N ILE A 445 -41.33 4.54 5.77
CA ILE A 445 -42.49 3.69 5.64
C ILE A 445 -43.66 4.62 6.00
N MET A 446 -44.41 5.08 5.01
CA MET A 446 -45.68 5.75 5.24
C MET A 446 -46.53 4.71 5.99
N LYS A 447 -46.72 4.91 7.29
CA LYS A 447 -47.75 4.21 8.05
C LYS A 447 -49.07 4.51 7.35
N LYS A 448 -49.64 3.49 6.69
CA LYS A 448 -51.02 3.57 6.23
C LYS A 448 -51.88 3.93 7.45
N ALA A 449 -52.38 5.15 7.47
CA ALA A 449 -53.40 5.53 8.42
C ALA A 449 -54.59 4.58 8.25
N LYS A 450 -54.86 3.79 9.30
CA LYS A 450 -56.14 3.05 9.36
C LYS A 450 -57.24 4.06 9.39
N LEU A 451 -57.97 4.19 8.27
CA LEU A 451 -59.30 4.81 8.26
C LEU A 451 -60.17 3.94 9.16
N VAL A 452 -60.40 4.40 10.37
CA VAL A 452 -61.48 3.93 11.21
C VAL A 452 -62.75 4.48 10.59
N LYS A 453 -63.50 3.66 9.88
CA LYS A 453 -64.93 3.92 9.58
C LYS A 453 -65.67 3.91 10.90
N GLN A 454 -66.16 5.07 11.36
CA GLN A 454 -67.28 5.15 12.28
C GLN A 454 -68.53 4.87 11.49
N ILE A 455 -69.30 3.84 11.91
CA ILE A 455 -70.74 3.72 11.72
C ILE A 455 -71.37 3.97 13.08
#